data_cdcc8e2c52249d37af26614dd7516ad3
#
_entry.id   cdcc8e2c52249d37af26614dd7516ad3
#
_cell.length_a   1.000
_cell.length_b   1.000
_cell.length_c   1.000
_cell.angle_alpha   90.00
_cell.angle_beta   90.00
_cell.angle_gamma   90.00
#
_symmetry.space_group_name_H-M   'P 1'
#
loop_
_entity.id
_entity.type
_entity.pdbx_description
1 polymer ?
#
loop_
_entity_poly.entity_id
_entity_poly.type
_entity_poly.pdbx_seq_one_letter_code
_entity_poly.pdbx_strand_id
1 'polypeptide(L)'
;MCPLKAVSEITALVKEAAREAGFELAGIAPVRDFAELEHFLKWIAAGHAGEMKYMEARDGGGDLKRASLGTVAPWARSVIVCAMNYNTAHPYSTQGEDPERGWISRYAWSREDYHEVVMRRLRLVEAKLRDEIEPSGAKAPSSSDRDGTAKAVPFHGCGGDQARKRGPSGPRPASDAHRASAPVELITRCHVDTGPLVERVYAKYAGIGWTGKNTCILNQKIGSWLFLGVILTSIELTPDLPAPDRCGTCTRCIDACPTDAFIGPYQLDSNRCISYLTIEKRGGIPENLREGMGRHVFGCDICQDVCPWNRKAQATTHPEFQPREGFVNPALDWLAEMTAEDFQQTFRGSPIRRAKRGGLRRNAVVAMGNSGDRRFVPLLEKFATDEDSVVAEHAKWAARKLSTS
;
A
#
# COMPACT_ATOMS: atom_id res chain seq x y z
N MET A 1 38.17 19.20 -1.05
CA MET A 1 37.37 18.01 -0.69
C MET A 1 36.58 18.39 0.53
N CYS A 2 35.25 18.51 0.41
CA CYS A 2 34.40 18.69 1.57
C CYS A 2 34.43 17.37 2.40
N PRO A 3 34.61 17.40 3.73
CA PRO A 3 34.60 16.19 4.52
C PRO A 3 33.22 15.50 4.34
N LEU A 4 33.22 14.18 4.11
CA LEU A 4 31.98 13.39 4.11
C LEU A 4 31.28 13.63 5.45
N LYS A 5 30.02 14.09 5.38
CA LYS A 5 29.20 14.26 6.58
C LYS A 5 29.08 12.96 7.34
N ALA A 6 28.97 13.05 8.68
CA ALA A 6 28.72 11.87 9.51
C ALA A 6 27.36 11.23 9.15
N VAL A 7 27.24 9.90 9.31
CA VAL A 7 25.98 9.16 9.05
C VAL A 7 24.79 9.78 9.80
N SER A 8 25.00 10.25 11.03
CA SER A 8 23.99 10.92 11.83
C SER A 8 23.53 12.27 11.22
N GLU A 9 24.43 13.02 10.61
CA GLU A 9 24.13 14.29 9.95
C GLU A 9 23.29 14.07 8.68
N ILE A 10 23.66 13.06 7.87
CA ILE A 10 22.89 12.70 6.68
C ILE A 10 21.50 12.19 7.09
N THR A 11 21.43 11.40 8.17
CA THR A 11 20.13 10.91 8.71
C THR A 11 19.23 12.07 9.14
N ALA A 12 19.79 13.05 9.84
CA ALA A 12 19.04 14.24 10.25
C ALA A 12 18.56 15.07 9.05
N LEU A 13 19.42 15.26 8.05
CA LEU A 13 19.08 15.94 6.81
C LEU A 13 17.92 15.27 6.06
N VAL A 14 17.93 13.93 5.95
CA VAL A 14 16.84 13.18 5.29
C VAL A 14 15.51 13.38 6.00
N LYS A 15 15.51 13.35 7.35
CA LYS A 15 14.28 13.57 8.14
C LYS A 15 13.76 15.02 7.98
N GLU A 16 14.66 15.98 7.94
CA GLU A 16 14.30 17.37 7.71
C GLU A 16 13.76 17.57 6.27
N ALA A 17 14.41 17.00 5.27
CA ALA A 17 13.93 17.03 3.89
C ALA A 17 12.55 16.40 3.74
N ALA A 18 12.26 15.33 4.48
CA ALA A 18 10.93 14.72 4.51
C ALA A 18 9.88 15.68 5.12
N ARG A 19 10.24 16.37 6.22
CA ARG A 19 9.37 17.37 6.84
C ARG A 19 9.11 18.55 5.89
N GLU A 20 10.14 19.07 5.22
CA GLU A 20 10.03 20.14 4.22
C GLU A 20 9.18 19.71 3.01
N ALA A 21 9.28 18.43 2.60
CA ALA A 21 8.43 17.85 1.57
C ALA A 21 6.97 17.64 2.02
N GLY A 22 6.66 17.87 3.30
CA GLY A 22 5.30 17.81 3.87
C GLY A 22 4.88 16.43 4.35
N PHE A 23 5.82 15.56 4.71
CA PHE A 23 5.51 14.33 5.45
C PHE A 23 5.37 14.64 6.95
N GLU A 24 4.32 14.11 7.58
CA GLU A 24 4.14 14.24 9.03
C GLU A 24 5.15 13.42 9.82
N LEU A 25 5.55 12.27 9.26
CA LEU A 25 6.51 11.38 9.91
C LEU A 25 7.54 10.89 8.89
N ALA A 26 8.78 10.78 9.35
CA ALA A 26 9.87 10.13 8.62
C ALA A 26 10.76 9.36 9.58
N GLY A 27 11.21 8.19 9.16
CA GLY A 27 12.10 7.37 9.95
C GLY A 27 12.92 6.42 9.07
N ILE A 28 13.92 5.80 9.69
CA ILE A 28 14.88 4.93 9.02
C ILE A 28 14.74 3.52 9.57
N ALA A 29 14.49 2.54 8.70
CA ALA A 29 14.57 1.14 9.03
C ALA A 29 15.87 0.52 8.47
N PRO A 30 16.46 -0.43 9.17
CA PRO A 30 17.57 -1.19 8.62
C PRO A 30 17.10 -2.18 7.55
N VAL A 31 17.97 -2.52 6.60
CA VAL A 31 17.71 -3.59 5.62
C VAL A 31 18.09 -4.92 6.28
N ARG A 32 17.08 -5.67 6.68
CA ARG A 32 17.22 -7.03 7.20
C ARG A 32 15.90 -7.79 7.09
N ASP A 33 15.95 -9.09 7.26
CA ASP A 33 14.76 -9.92 7.37
C ASP A 33 14.16 -9.79 8.77
N PHE A 34 12.89 -9.44 8.83
CA PHE A 34 12.13 -9.28 10.07
C PHE A 34 11.21 -10.49 10.26
N ALA A 35 10.92 -10.83 11.52
CA ALA A 35 10.04 -11.97 11.84
C ALA A 35 8.65 -11.86 11.19
N GLU A 36 8.14 -10.66 10.97
CA GLU A 36 6.88 -10.42 10.28
C GLU A 36 6.89 -10.89 8.82
N LEU A 37 8.06 -10.96 8.17
CA LEU A 37 8.17 -11.47 6.80
C LEU A 37 7.98 -12.99 6.74
N GLU A 38 8.31 -13.73 7.80
CA GLU A 38 7.97 -15.16 7.92
C GLU A 38 6.44 -15.37 8.00
N HIS A 39 5.72 -14.46 8.66
CA HIS A 39 4.25 -14.49 8.68
C HIS A 39 3.67 -14.25 7.29
N PHE A 40 4.28 -13.39 6.49
CA PHE A 40 3.87 -13.16 5.10
C PHE A 40 3.97 -14.44 4.26
N LEU A 41 5.06 -15.21 4.41
CA LEU A 41 5.21 -16.50 3.71
C LEU A 41 4.09 -17.49 4.08
N LYS A 42 3.78 -17.60 5.37
CA LYS A 42 2.71 -18.48 5.89
C LYS A 42 1.34 -18.01 5.40
N TRP A 43 1.11 -16.72 5.35
CA TRP A 43 -0.12 -16.09 4.87
C TRP A 43 -0.37 -16.37 3.38
N ILE A 44 0.67 -16.28 2.54
CA ILE A 44 0.61 -16.67 1.13
C ILE A 44 0.32 -18.17 1.00
N ALA A 45 1.04 -19.02 1.73
CA ALA A 45 0.87 -20.47 1.68
C ALA A 45 -0.53 -20.93 2.11
N ALA A 46 -1.17 -20.20 3.03
CA ALA A 46 -2.55 -20.45 3.47
C ALA A 46 -3.62 -19.92 2.48
N GLY A 47 -3.23 -19.30 1.37
CA GLY A 47 -4.15 -18.77 0.36
C GLY A 47 -4.91 -17.51 0.80
N HIS A 48 -4.47 -16.85 1.87
CA HIS A 48 -5.13 -15.65 2.40
C HIS A 48 -4.98 -14.42 1.50
N ALA A 49 -4.11 -14.47 0.48
CA ALA A 49 -3.97 -13.42 -0.53
C ALA A 49 -5.14 -13.36 -1.53
N GLY A 50 -5.95 -14.42 -1.62
CA GLY A 50 -7.04 -14.49 -2.59
C GLY A 50 -6.55 -14.37 -4.03
N GLU A 51 -7.17 -13.49 -4.81
CA GLU A 51 -6.83 -13.27 -6.23
C GLU A 51 -5.68 -12.27 -6.45
N MET A 52 -5.04 -11.78 -5.37
CA MET A 52 -3.95 -10.80 -5.46
C MET A 52 -2.61 -11.43 -5.90
N LYS A 53 -2.55 -11.94 -7.13
CA LYS A 53 -1.38 -12.63 -7.70
C LYS A 53 -0.08 -11.83 -7.63
N TYR A 54 -0.16 -10.50 -7.62
CA TYR A 54 1.00 -9.63 -7.46
C TYR A 54 1.69 -9.78 -6.08
N MET A 55 0.99 -10.30 -5.07
CA MET A 55 1.57 -10.63 -3.77
C MET A 55 2.43 -11.90 -3.83
N GLU A 56 2.16 -12.78 -4.81
CA GLU A 56 2.86 -14.04 -5.04
C GLU A 56 4.04 -13.89 -6.03
N ALA A 57 4.34 -12.65 -6.46
CA ALA A 57 5.41 -12.39 -7.42
C ALA A 57 6.76 -12.93 -6.91
N ARG A 58 7.45 -13.70 -7.77
CA ARG A 58 8.72 -14.37 -7.47
C ARG A 58 9.87 -13.73 -8.24
N ASP A 59 11.07 -13.86 -7.71
CA ASP A 59 12.32 -13.48 -8.38
C ASP A 59 12.81 -14.58 -9.34
N GLY A 60 14.00 -14.39 -9.89
CA GLY A 60 14.61 -15.39 -10.80
C GLY A 60 15.04 -16.68 -10.11
N GLY A 61 15.17 -16.70 -8.81
CA GLY A 61 15.47 -17.88 -7.98
C GLY A 61 14.23 -18.65 -7.53
N GLY A 62 13.04 -18.10 -7.73
CA GLY A 62 11.77 -18.68 -7.33
C GLY A 62 11.28 -18.25 -5.95
N ASP A 63 11.99 -17.37 -5.28
CA ASP A 63 11.61 -16.83 -3.97
C ASP A 63 10.61 -15.67 -4.09
N LEU A 64 9.71 -15.53 -3.12
CA LEU A 64 8.76 -14.43 -3.08
C LEU A 64 9.49 -13.09 -2.92
N LYS A 65 9.32 -12.17 -3.88
CA LYS A 65 10.01 -10.87 -3.89
C LYS A 65 9.83 -10.07 -2.60
N ARG A 66 8.65 -10.18 -1.96
CA ARG A 66 8.35 -9.46 -0.72
C ARG A 66 8.84 -10.14 0.55
N ALA A 67 9.40 -11.36 0.44
CA ALA A 67 9.90 -12.10 1.59
C ALA A 67 11.22 -11.57 2.12
N SER A 68 12.10 -11.07 1.22
CA SER A 68 13.38 -10.50 1.62
C SER A 68 13.76 -9.33 0.72
N LEU A 69 13.97 -8.17 1.31
CA LEU A 69 14.45 -6.99 0.58
C LEU A 69 15.90 -7.19 0.11
N GLY A 70 16.72 -7.91 0.87
CA GLY A 70 18.09 -8.20 0.49
C GLY A 70 18.23 -8.96 -0.82
N THR A 71 17.25 -9.80 -1.17
CA THR A 71 17.24 -10.55 -2.44
C THR A 71 16.92 -9.63 -3.63
N VAL A 72 15.93 -8.75 -3.49
CA VAL A 72 15.46 -7.90 -4.62
C VAL A 72 16.20 -6.57 -4.75
N ALA A 73 16.84 -6.12 -3.68
CA ALA A 73 17.63 -4.89 -3.64
C ALA A 73 18.93 -5.10 -2.82
N PRO A 74 19.86 -5.98 -3.26
CA PRO A 74 21.08 -6.31 -2.49
C PRO A 74 22.01 -5.10 -2.27
N TRP A 75 21.84 -4.04 -3.06
CA TRP A 75 22.54 -2.78 -2.94
C TRP A 75 21.99 -1.88 -1.83
N ALA A 76 20.75 -2.09 -1.38
CA ALA A 76 20.12 -1.27 -0.35
C ALA A 76 20.81 -1.47 1.01
N ARG A 77 21.04 -0.37 1.74
CA ARG A 77 21.60 -0.35 3.09
C ARG A 77 20.63 0.20 4.11
N SER A 78 19.74 1.09 3.68
CA SER A 78 18.72 1.67 4.54
C SER A 78 17.39 1.83 3.79
N VAL A 79 16.30 1.83 4.56
CA VAL A 79 14.95 2.12 4.07
C VAL A 79 14.46 3.39 4.78
N ILE A 80 14.31 4.46 4.05
CA ILE A 80 13.67 5.70 4.53
C ILE A 80 12.17 5.47 4.38
N VAL A 81 11.41 5.58 5.47
CA VAL A 81 9.96 5.47 5.47
C VAL A 81 9.36 6.81 5.82
N CYS A 82 8.49 7.29 4.96
CA CYS A 82 7.75 8.53 5.12
C CYS A 82 6.25 8.25 5.23
N ALA A 83 5.53 9.03 6.02
CA ALA A 83 4.09 8.88 6.17
C ALA A 83 3.37 10.22 6.08
N MET A 84 2.21 10.21 5.38
CA MET A 84 1.32 11.35 5.23
C MET A 84 -0.06 11.04 5.79
N ASN A 85 -0.63 11.99 6.53
CA ASN A 85 -1.96 11.88 7.08
C ASN A 85 -3.03 12.17 6.02
N TYR A 86 -3.99 11.23 5.84
CA TYR A 86 -5.15 11.44 4.96
C TYR A 86 -6.48 11.54 5.71
N ASN A 87 -6.46 11.62 7.04
CA ASN A 87 -7.69 11.77 7.82
C ASN A 87 -8.40 13.08 7.44
N THR A 88 -9.72 13.05 7.38
CA THR A 88 -10.56 14.23 7.14
C THR A 88 -11.60 14.37 8.25
N ALA A 89 -12.21 15.54 8.39
CA ALA A 89 -13.23 15.80 9.41
C ALA A 89 -14.61 15.19 9.10
N HIS A 90 -14.72 14.36 8.08
CA HIS A 90 -15.97 13.68 7.71
C HIS A 90 -16.31 12.54 8.65
N PRO A 91 -17.60 12.14 8.75
CA PRO A 91 -18.06 11.02 9.59
C PRO A 91 -17.33 9.71 9.29
N TYR A 92 -17.36 8.80 10.24
CA TYR A 92 -16.89 7.42 10.06
C TYR A 92 -17.92 6.58 9.31
N SER A 93 -17.49 5.50 8.67
CA SER A 93 -18.38 4.58 7.94
C SER A 93 -19.44 3.94 8.84
N THR A 94 -19.11 3.80 10.11
CA THR A 94 -20.01 3.27 11.16
C THR A 94 -21.06 4.27 11.63
N GLN A 95 -21.06 5.50 11.13
CA GLN A 95 -21.99 6.57 11.47
C GLN A 95 -22.97 6.92 10.35
N GLY A 96 -22.85 6.27 9.18
CA GLY A 96 -23.71 6.55 8.02
C GLY A 96 -25.10 5.91 8.17
N GLU A 97 -26.16 6.72 8.31
CA GLU A 97 -27.54 6.26 8.49
C GLU A 97 -28.35 6.22 7.19
N ASP A 98 -28.01 7.01 6.19
CA ASP A 98 -28.76 7.14 4.94
C ASP A 98 -28.74 5.83 4.12
N PRO A 99 -29.88 5.13 3.95
CA PRO A 99 -29.94 3.84 3.28
C PRO A 99 -29.69 3.94 1.76
N GLU A 100 -29.84 5.11 1.17
CA GLU A 100 -29.63 5.35 -0.27
C GLU A 100 -28.15 5.51 -0.62
N ARG A 101 -27.28 5.69 0.38
CA ARG A 101 -25.89 6.03 0.20
C ARG A 101 -24.97 4.84 0.46
N GLY A 102 -23.98 4.69 -0.42
CA GLY A 102 -22.87 3.77 -0.24
C GLY A 102 -21.71 4.39 0.52
N TRP A 103 -20.73 3.57 0.87
CA TRP A 103 -19.50 3.99 1.53
C TRP A 103 -18.28 3.67 0.67
N ILE A 104 -17.49 4.70 0.37
CA ILE A 104 -16.15 4.56 -0.19
C ILE A 104 -15.16 4.77 0.95
N SER A 105 -14.16 3.90 1.09
CA SER A 105 -13.11 4.05 2.10
C SER A 105 -12.40 5.39 1.98
N ARG A 106 -12.13 6.02 3.13
CA ARG A 106 -11.58 7.36 3.28
C ARG A 106 -10.33 7.63 2.45
N TYR A 107 -9.46 6.65 2.31
CA TYR A 107 -8.22 6.81 1.54
C TYR A 107 -8.46 7.11 0.05
N ALA A 108 -9.62 6.75 -0.48
CA ALA A 108 -9.98 6.92 -1.88
C ALA A 108 -10.78 8.20 -2.18
N TRP A 109 -11.02 9.06 -1.19
CA TRP A 109 -11.75 10.33 -1.38
C TRP A 109 -10.91 11.43 -2.03
N SER A 110 -9.59 11.31 -1.99
CA SER A 110 -8.62 12.32 -2.37
C SER A 110 -8.90 12.99 -3.72
N ARG A 111 -8.61 14.29 -3.81
CA ARG A 111 -8.68 15.06 -5.07
C ARG A 111 -7.66 14.60 -6.09
N GLU A 112 -6.49 14.17 -5.62
CA GLU A 112 -5.43 13.58 -6.43
C GLU A 112 -5.21 12.12 -6.00
N ASP A 113 -4.71 11.30 -6.91
CA ASP A 113 -4.29 9.94 -6.55
C ASP A 113 -3.12 10.01 -5.55
N TYR A 114 -3.29 9.37 -4.39
CA TYR A 114 -2.29 9.44 -3.35
C TYR A 114 -0.94 8.85 -3.78
N HIS A 115 -0.92 7.90 -4.71
CA HIS A 115 0.32 7.36 -5.25
C HIS A 115 1.15 8.47 -5.90
N GLU A 116 0.51 9.34 -6.70
CA GLU A 116 1.16 10.46 -7.37
C GLU A 116 1.64 11.52 -6.36
N VAL A 117 0.78 11.86 -5.38
CA VAL A 117 1.11 12.86 -4.36
C VAL A 117 2.30 12.41 -3.52
N VAL A 118 2.24 11.20 -2.96
CA VAL A 118 3.30 10.65 -2.11
C VAL A 118 4.59 10.47 -2.92
N MET A 119 4.50 9.93 -4.15
CA MET A 119 5.66 9.75 -5.03
C MET A 119 6.35 11.08 -5.36
N ARG A 120 5.58 12.11 -5.71
CA ARG A 120 6.10 13.45 -5.99
C ARG A 120 6.90 13.99 -4.79
N ARG A 121 6.39 13.81 -3.58
CA ARG A 121 7.06 14.26 -2.35
C ARG A 121 8.27 13.41 -1.98
N LEU A 122 8.24 12.08 -2.20
CA LEU A 122 9.42 11.23 -2.03
C LEU A 122 10.58 11.67 -2.94
N ARG A 123 10.27 12.05 -4.18
CA ARG A 123 11.28 12.55 -5.11
C ARG A 123 11.94 13.86 -4.65
N LEU A 124 11.24 14.71 -3.90
CA LEU A 124 11.86 15.89 -3.28
C LEU A 124 12.89 15.50 -2.22
N VAL A 125 12.55 14.50 -1.39
CA VAL A 125 13.48 13.96 -0.37
C VAL A 125 14.68 13.29 -1.05
N GLU A 126 14.44 12.51 -2.08
CA GLU A 126 15.48 11.85 -2.88
C GLU A 126 16.43 12.88 -3.50
N ALA A 127 15.92 13.95 -4.10
CA ALA A 127 16.72 15.01 -4.71
C ALA A 127 17.62 15.69 -3.68
N LYS A 128 17.11 16.02 -2.49
CA LYS A 128 17.90 16.57 -1.39
C LYS A 128 19.02 15.63 -0.94
N LEU A 129 18.74 14.34 -0.85
CA LEU A 129 19.75 13.34 -0.51
C LEU A 129 20.85 13.27 -1.59
N ARG A 130 20.48 13.32 -2.88
CA ARG A 130 21.43 13.33 -4.00
C ARG A 130 22.30 14.56 -3.99
N ASP A 131 21.72 15.74 -3.84
CA ASP A 131 22.46 17.00 -3.81
C ASP A 131 23.50 17.05 -2.69
N GLU A 132 23.21 16.36 -1.59
CA GLU A 132 24.10 16.31 -0.44
C GLU A 132 25.25 15.32 -0.60
N ILE A 133 25.00 14.17 -1.23
CA ILE A 133 25.97 13.08 -1.41
C ILE A 133 26.82 13.30 -2.66
N GLU A 134 26.25 13.85 -3.74
CA GLU A 134 26.86 14.09 -5.04
C GLU A 134 26.94 15.59 -5.34
N PRO A 135 27.68 16.41 -4.57
CA PRO A 135 27.72 17.83 -4.81
C PRO A 135 28.30 18.13 -6.19
N SER A 136 27.56 18.92 -6.96
CA SER A 136 27.71 19.39 -8.33
C SER A 136 29.13 19.27 -8.96
N GLY A 137 29.32 18.23 -9.73
CA GLY A 137 30.52 18.00 -10.55
C GLY A 137 30.33 16.90 -11.60
N ALA A 138 29.39 16.00 -11.39
CA ALA A 138 29.08 14.90 -12.30
C ALA A 138 27.58 14.82 -12.54
N LYS A 139 27.07 15.53 -13.54
CA LYS A 139 25.74 15.29 -14.06
C LYS A 139 25.74 13.94 -14.78
N ALA A 140 25.40 12.87 -14.07
CA ALA A 140 24.91 11.65 -14.70
C ALA A 140 23.49 11.89 -15.24
N PRO A 141 23.14 11.39 -16.44
CA PRO A 141 21.81 11.59 -16.99
C PRO A 141 20.77 10.90 -16.10
N SER A 142 19.73 11.67 -15.74
CA SER A 142 18.55 11.17 -15.06
C SER A 142 17.97 9.99 -15.85
N SER A 143 17.91 8.80 -15.26
CA SER A 143 17.15 7.68 -15.80
C SER A 143 15.66 7.92 -15.56
N SER A 144 15.09 8.87 -16.32
CA SER A 144 13.67 8.97 -16.51
C SER A 144 13.23 7.86 -17.47
N ASP A 145 12.23 7.12 -17.08
CA ASP A 145 11.38 6.30 -17.93
C ASP A 145 12.02 5.15 -18.73
N ARG A 146 12.12 3.99 -18.10
CA ARG A 146 11.86 2.75 -18.81
C ARG A 146 10.86 1.92 -18.03
N ASP A 147 9.62 2.24 -18.28
CA ASP A 147 8.50 1.37 -18.03
C ASP A 147 8.54 0.21 -19.02
N GLY A 148 8.38 -0.99 -18.50
CA GLY A 148 7.76 -2.09 -19.14
C GLY A 148 8.49 -2.85 -20.24
N THR A 149 8.42 -4.13 -20.17
CA THR A 149 8.57 -5.15 -21.23
C THR A 149 9.96 -5.34 -21.81
N ALA A 150 10.88 -5.91 -21.04
CA ALA A 150 12.07 -6.55 -21.60
C ALA A 150 11.67 -7.91 -22.19
N LYS A 151 11.60 -7.99 -23.52
CA LYS A 151 11.66 -9.25 -24.27
C LYS A 151 13.02 -9.88 -24.06
N ALA A 152 13.01 -11.16 -23.67
CA ALA A 152 14.21 -11.98 -23.55
C ALA A 152 14.94 -12.09 -24.91
N VAL A 153 16.23 -11.80 -24.92
CA VAL A 153 17.14 -12.10 -26.03
C VAL A 153 18.02 -13.27 -25.59
N PRO A 154 18.15 -14.35 -26.37
CA PRO A 154 18.92 -15.52 -25.98
C PRO A 154 20.42 -15.25 -26.05
N PHE A 155 21.12 -15.63 -25.00
CA PHE A 155 22.59 -15.60 -24.92
C PHE A 155 23.15 -16.83 -25.62
N HIS A 156 23.89 -16.66 -26.73
CA HIS A 156 24.69 -17.71 -27.33
C HIS A 156 26.02 -17.83 -26.59
N GLY A 157 26.30 -19.03 -26.11
CA GLY A 157 27.57 -19.37 -25.51
C GLY A 157 28.68 -19.59 -26.54
N CYS A 158 29.91 -19.21 -26.20
CA CYS A 158 31.12 -19.73 -26.81
C CYS A 158 32.06 -20.15 -25.69
N GLY A 159 32.40 -21.41 -25.70
CA GLY A 159 33.38 -22.01 -24.80
C GLY A 159 34.83 -21.71 -25.20
N GLY A 160 35.73 -21.92 -24.24
CA GLY A 160 37.17 -21.80 -24.47
C GLY A 160 37.96 -22.10 -23.22
N ASP A 161 38.26 -23.34 -23.05
CA ASP A 161 39.14 -23.93 -22.03
C ASP A 161 40.61 -23.55 -22.28
N GLN A 162 41.36 -23.06 -21.29
CA GLN A 162 42.79 -23.28 -21.22
C GLN A 162 43.35 -23.11 -19.81
N ALA A 163 43.80 -24.20 -19.28
CA ALA A 163 44.62 -24.34 -18.09
C ALA A 163 46.02 -23.73 -18.23
N ARG A 164 46.48 -22.95 -17.26
CA ARG A 164 47.93 -22.71 -17.08
C ARG A 164 48.37 -22.69 -15.62
N LYS A 165 49.48 -23.39 -15.44
CA LYS A 165 50.17 -23.91 -14.30
C LYS A 165 50.63 -22.86 -13.25
N ARG A 166 50.75 -23.36 -12.00
CA ARG A 166 51.29 -22.70 -10.82
C ARG A 166 52.81 -22.52 -10.86
N GLY A 167 53.28 -21.45 -10.26
CA GLY A 167 54.66 -21.28 -9.73
C GLY A 167 54.60 -20.47 -8.45
N PRO A 168 55.49 -20.78 -7.43
CA PRO A 168 55.40 -20.18 -6.11
C PRO A 168 56.24 -18.88 -6.02
N SER A 169 55.70 -17.89 -5.33
CA SER A 169 56.48 -16.72 -4.94
C SER A 169 56.11 -16.24 -3.53
N GLY A 170 57.14 -15.94 -2.77
CA GLY A 170 57.15 -15.64 -1.38
C GLY A 170 56.54 -14.30 -0.93
N PRO A 171 56.63 -13.99 0.39
CA PRO A 171 55.87 -12.92 1.00
C PRO A 171 56.42 -11.53 0.66
N ARG A 172 55.55 -10.61 0.27
CA ARG A 172 55.85 -9.18 0.20
C ARG A 172 55.31 -8.47 1.44
N PRO A 173 55.99 -7.42 1.90
CA PRO A 173 55.61 -6.71 3.12
C PRO A 173 54.36 -5.87 2.92
N ALA A 174 53.58 -5.75 3.97
CA ALA A 174 52.41 -4.88 4.05
C ALA A 174 52.84 -3.43 3.96
N SER A 175 52.44 -2.75 2.90
CA SER A 175 52.38 -1.28 2.83
C SER A 175 50.95 -0.88 3.12
N ASP A 176 50.74 -0.20 4.24
CA ASP A 176 49.53 0.58 4.53
C ASP A 176 49.35 1.66 3.47
N ALA A 177 48.71 1.29 2.36
CA ALA A 177 48.25 2.24 1.40
C ALA A 177 46.80 2.57 1.77
N HIS A 178 46.53 3.80 2.19
CA HIS A 178 45.23 4.42 2.23
C HIS A 178 44.47 4.08 0.95
N ARG A 179 43.60 3.10 1.03
CA ARG A 179 42.66 2.81 -0.03
C ARG A 179 41.66 3.96 -0.05
N ALA A 180 41.94 4.96 -0.91
CA ALA A 180 40.89 5.90 -1.28
C ALA A 180 39.68 5.10 -1.74
N SER A 181 38.63 5.08 -0.93
CA SER A 181 37.38 4.46 -1.30
C SER A 181 36.89 5.11 -2.60
N ALA A 182 36.63 4.28 -3.60
CA ALA A 182 35.95 4.74 -4.80
C ALA A 182 34.69 5.50 -4.41
N PRO A 183 34.28 6.55 -5.12
CA PRO A 183 33.07 7.28 -4.82
C PRO A 183 31.91 6.27 -4.78
N VAL A 184 31.21 6.22 -3.64
CA VAL A 184 30.04 5.35 -3.48
C VAL A 184 28.95 5.93 -4.34
N GLU A 185 28.63 5.25 -5.44
CA GLU A 185 27.51 5.61 -6.30
C GLU A 185 26.21 5.55 -5.49
N LEU A 186 25.49 6.66 -5.42
CA LEU A 186 24.22 6.74 -4.73
C LEU A 186 23.12 6.08 -5.55
N ILE A 187 22.66 4.92 -5.11
CA ILE A 187 21.50 4.24 -5.68
C ILE A 187 20.29 4.51 -4.78
N THR A 188 19.20 4.96 -5.38
CA THR A 188 17.92 5.19 -4.68
C THR A 188 16.76 4.67 -5.51
N ARG A 189 15.70 4.21 -4.83
CA ARG A 189 14.42 3.85 -5.46
C ARG A 189 13.26 4.22 -4.56
N CYS A 190 12.32 5.01 -5.10
CA CYS A 190 11.09 5.38 -4.43
C CYS A 190 9.97 4.39 -4.74
N HIS A 191 9.17 4.03 -3.73
CA HIS A 191 8.01 3.16 -3.87
C HIS A 191 6.83 3.68 -3.05
N VAL A 192 5.62 3.50 -3.60
CA VAL A 192 4.35 3.73 -2.92
C VAL A 192 3.45 2.54 -3.29
N ASP A 193 3.14 1.66 -2.36
CA ASP A 193 2.33 0.43 -2.49
C ASP A 193 2.82 -0.61 -3.52
N THR A 194 3.55 -0.19 -4.54
CA THR A 194 3.94 -1.04 -5.67
C THR A 194 5.33 -1.66 -5.52
N GLY A 195 6.02 -1.39 -4.42
CA GLY A 195 7.38 -1.87 -4.16
C GLY A 195 7.47 -3.38 -3.90
N PRO A 196 8.68 -3.94 -4.04
CA PRO A 196 8.92 -5.36 -3.75
C PRO A 196 9.16 -5.61 -2.26
N LEU A 197 8.51 -4.87 -1.39
CA LEU A 197 8.65 -4.95 0.07
C LEU A 197 7.29 -4.87 0.75
N VAL A 198 7.23 -5.26 2.02
CA VAL A 198 6.06 -5.08 2.88
C VAL A 198 6.24 -3.77 3.66
N GLU A 199 5.80 -2.65 3.11
CA GLU A 199 6.04 -1.29 3.61
C GLU A 199 5.65 -1.11 5.08
N ARG A 200 4.56 -1.74 5.52
CA ARG A 200 4.10 -1.69 6.92
C ARG A 200 5.11 -2.28 7.90
N VAL A 201 5.85 -3.33 7.51
CA VAL A 201 6.91 -3.91 8.35
C VAL A 201 8.01 -2.86 8.53
N TYR A 202 8.49 -2.27 7.44
CA TYR A 202 9.53 -1.24 7.52
C TYR A 202 9.05 0.02 8.27
N ALA A 203 7.78 0.40 8.16
CA ALA A 203 7.20 1.51 8.91
C ALA A 203 7.27 1.28 10.45
N LYS A 204 7.03 0.05 10.91
CA LYS A 204 7.22 -0.31 12.32
C LYS A 204 8.68 -0.12 12.75
N TYR A 205 9.62 -0.65 11.97
CA TYR A 205 11.05 -0.60 12.29
C TYR A 205 11.71 0.74 12.03
N ALA A 206 11.05 1.64 11.30
CA ALA A 206 11.41 3.04 11.16
C ALA A 206 10.81 3.95 12.26
N GLY A 207 10.12 3.37 13.26
CA GLY A 207 9.53 4.14 14.33
C GLY A 207 8.29 4.98 13.94
N ILE A 208 7.74 4.81 12.73
CA ILE A 208 6.53 5.52 12.26
C ILE A 208 5.33 5.18 13.14
N GLY A 209 5.18 3.91 13.54
CA GLY A 209 4.11 3.43 14.38
C GLY A 209 4.23 1.93 14.59
N TRP A 210 3.32 1.35 15.35
CA TRP A 210 3.27 -0.11 15.56
C TRP A 210 2.22 -0.76 14.66
N THR A 211 2.39 -2.04 14.39
CA THR A 211 1.37 -2.83 13.72
C THR A 211 0.21 -3.08 14.67
N GLY A 212 -0.99 -2.62 14.32
CA GLY A 212 -2.20 -2.89 15.08
C GLY A 212 -2.73 -4.30 14.88
N LYS A 213 -3.59 -4.78 15.80
CA LYS A 213 -4.30 -6.07 15.63
C LYS A 213 -5.13 -6.14 14.36
N ASN A 214 -5.50 -4.98 13.79
CA ASN A 214 -6.15 -4.84 12.49
C ASN A 214 -5.19 -4.77 11.30
N THR A 215 -3.92 -5.08 11.50
CA THR A 215 -2.83 -5.06 10.50
C THR A 215 -2.47 -3.68 9.93
N CYS A 216 -3.12 -2.59 10.38
CA CYS A 216 -2.72 -1.23 10.03
C CYS A 216 -1.53 -0.75 10.86
N ILE A 217 -0.76 0.21 10.34
CA ILE A 217 0.21 0.95 11.14
C ILE A 217 -0.54 2.01 11.94
N LEU A 218 -0.27 2.06 13.24
CA LEU A 218 -0.89 2.97 14.20
C LEU A 218 0.15 3.91 14.77
N ASN A 219 -0.15 5.20 14.78
CA ASN A 219 0.66 6.23 15.44
C ASN A 219 -0.15 6.89 16.55
N GLN A 220 0.50 7.25 17.66
CA GLN A 220 -0.20 7.84 18.83
C GLN A 220 -0.86 9.19 18.53
N LYS A 221 -0.29 9.99 17.63
CA LYS A 221 -0.74 11.36 17.33
C LYS A 221 -1.73 11.42 16.17
N ILE A 222 -1.48 10.65 15.12
CA ILE A 222 -2.20 10.74 13.85
C ILE A 222 -3.01 9.47 13.52
N GLY A 223 -3.08 8.51 14.44
CA GLY A 223 -3.86 7.29 14.27
C GLY A 223 -3.32 6.38 13.19
N SER A 224 -4.22 5.74 12.43
CA SER A 224 -3.87 4.82 11.34
C SER A 224 -4.20 5.36 9.93
N TRP A 225 -4.62 6.61 9.83
CA TRP A 225 -4.97 7.26 8.56
C TRP A 225 -3.73 7.75 7.83
N LEU A 226 -2.83 6.81 7.46
CA LEU A 226 -1.51 7.09 6.94
C LEU A 226 -1.31 6.48 5.56
N PHE A 227 -0.90 7.31 4.59
CA PHE A 227 -0.22 6.83 3.40
C PHE A 227 1.26 6.63 3.71
N LEU A 228 1.81 5.54 3.23
CA LEU A 228 3.23 5.23 3.37
C LEU A 228 3.93 5.42 2.02
N GLY A 229 5.16 5.90 2.10
CA GLY A 229 6.08 5.91 0.98
C GLY A 229 7.47 5.54 1.45
N VAL A 230 8.25 4.87 0.62
CA VAL A 230 9.58 4.42 0.98
C VAL A 230 10.61 4.83 -0.05
N ILE A 231 11.83 5.13 0.42
CA ILE A 231 13.02 5.29 -0.42
C ILE A 231 14.03 4.23 0.02
N LEU A 232 14.37 3.31 -0.87
CA LEU A 232 15.50 2.41 -0.69
C LEU A 232 16.76 3.18 -1.06
N THR A 233 17.82 3.07 -0.25
CA THR A 233 19.09 3.77 -0.54
C THR A 233 20.30 2.89 -0.27
N SER A 234 21.34 3.06 -1.09
CA SER A 234 22.65 2.42 -0.89
C SER A 234 23.49 3.07 0.22
N ILE A 235 23.01 4.17 0.79
CA ILE A 235 23.69 4.85 1.91
C ILE A 235 23.24 4.22 3.23
N GLU A 236 24.20 3.99 4.10
CA GLU A 236 23.93 3.61 5.48
C GLU A 236 23.47 4.83 6.28
N LEU A 237 22.30 4.74 6.88
CA LEU A 237 21.70 5.76 7.73
C LEU A 237 21.49 5.18 9.14
N THR A 238 21.46 6.04 10.15
CA THR A 238 21.21 5.60 11.54
C THR A 238 19.74 5.14 11.66
N PRO A 239 19.49 3.85 11.97
CA PRO A 239 18.14 3.35 12.10
C PRO A 239 17.43 3.94 13.34
N ASP A 240 16.12 4.11 13.21
CA ASP A 240 15.26 4.45 14.35
C ASP A 240 14.90 3.21 15.16
N LEU A 241 14.40 3.44 16.38
CA LEU A 241 13.90 2.37 17.22
C LEU A 241 12.46 2.01 16.80
N PRO A 242 12.12 0.71 16.78
CA PRO A 242 10.77 0.26 16.50
C PRO A 242 9.77 0.85 17.49
N ALA A 243 8.60 1.27 16.98
CA ALA A 243 7.53 1.73 17.86
C ALA A 243 6.97 0.55 18.69
N PRO A 244 6.81 0.72 20.02
CA PRO A 244 6.26 -0.33 20.87
C PRO A 244 4.78 -0.55 20.60
N ASP A 245 4.31 -1.80 20.67
CA ASP A 245 2.89 -2.14 20.54
C ASP A 245 2.10 -1.53 21.71
N ARG A 246 0.97 -0.90 21.34
CA ARG A 246 0.05 -0.25 22.29
C ARG A 246 -1.39 -0.71 22.12
N CYS A 247 -1.63 -1.83 21.43
CA CYS A 247 -2.96 -2.42 21.33
C CYS A 247 -3.42 -3.04 22.67
N GLY A 248 -2.50 -3.55 23.49
CA GLY A 248 -2.81 -4.16 24.78
C GLY A 248 -3.88 -5.26 24.65
N THR A 249 -4.86 -5.25 25.54
CA THR A 249 -5.98 -6.23 25.56
C THR A 249 -7.13 -5.87 24.61
N CYS A 250 -7.12 -4.70 23.96
CA CYS A 250 -8.20 -4.23 23.10
C CYS A 250 -8.41 -5.14 21.87
N THR A 251 -9.68 -5.51 21.59
CA THR A 251 -10.09 -6.35 20.45
C THR A 251 -11.12 -5.69 19.55
N ARG A 252 -11.47 -4.41 19.77
CA ARG A 252 -12.57 -3.71 19.09
C ARG A 252 -12.58 -3.85 17.57
N CYS A 253 -11.41 -3.81 16.93
CA CYS A 253 -11.31 -3.95 15.47
C CYS A 253 -11.61 -5.37 14.99
N ILE A 254 -11.33 -6.38 15.80
CA ILE A 254 -11.63 -7.77 15.51
C ILE A 254 -13.12 -7.99 15.69
N ASP A 255 -13.68 -7.58 16.83
CA ASP A 255 -15.09 -7.78 17.20
C ASP A 255 -16.05 -7.02 16.26
N ALA A 256 -15.61 -5.88 15.71
CA ALA A 256 -16.41 -5.07 14.79
C ALA A 256 -16.38 -5.53 13.33
N CYS A 257 -15.55 -6.52 12.98
CA CYS A 257 -15.45 -6.96 11.59
C CYS A 257 -16.67 -7.80 11.19
N PRO A 258 -17.59 -7.32 10.32
CA PRO A 258 -18.86 -7.99 10.07
C PRO A 258 -18.74 -9.24 9.19
N THR A 259 -17.57 -9.51 8.65
CA THR A 259 -17.26 -10.68 7.83
C THR A 259 -16.24 -11.61 8.50
N ASP A 260 -15.91 -11.35 9.77
CA ASP A 260 -14.90 -12.10 10.55
C ASP A 260 -13.59 -12.33 9.77
N ALA A 261 -13.11 -11.27 9.10
CA ALA A 261 -11.90 -11.36 8.29
C ALA A 261 -10.61 -11.52 9.12
N PHE A 262 -10.66 -11.18 10.42
CA PHE A 262 -9.53 -11.39 11.33
C PHE A 262 -9.60 -12.80 11.93
N ILE A 263 -8.68 -13.67 11.50
CA ILE A 263 -8.52 -15.04 12.02
C ILE A 263 -7.78 -15.07 13.36
N GLY A 264 -7.28 -13.93 13.79
CA GLY A 264 -6.62 -13.69 15.06
C GLY A 264 -6.00 -12.29 15.09
N PRO A 265 -5.48 -11.83 16.23
CA PRO A 265 -4.74 -10.58 16.30
C PRO A 265 -3.58 -10.58 15.30
N TYR A 266 -3.44 -9.48 14.53
CA TYR A 266 -2.42 -9.30 13.50
C TYR A 266 -2.52 -10.24 12.29
N GLN A 267 -3.60 -11.02 12.17
CA GLN A 267 -3.81 -12.00 11.11
C GLN A 267 -5.13 -11.73 10.38
N LEU A 268 -5.04 -11.52 9.08
CA LEU A 268 -6.18 -11.20 8.22
C LEU A 268 -6.29 -12.23 7.09
N ASP A 269 -7.47 -12.81 6.91
CA ASP A 269 -7.84 -13.50 5.68
C ASP A 269 -8.46 -12.50 4.70
N SER A 270 -7.73 -12.16 3.63
CA SER A 270 -8.24 -11.22 2.63
C SER A 270 -9.51 -11.71 1.96
N ASN A 271 -9.70 -13.03 1.80
CA ASN A 271 -10.88 -13.59 1.14
C ASN A 271 -12.20 -13.20 1.82
N ARG A 272 -12.13 -12.82 3.09
CA ARG A 272 -13.27 -12.36 3.90
C ARG A 272 -13.30 -10.85 4.09
N CYS A 273 -12.18 -10.16 3.83
CA CYS A 273 -12.08 -8.71 4.06
C CYS A 273 -12.91 -7.92 3.05
N ILE A 274 -13.80 -7.05 3.52
CA ILE A 274 -14.63 -6.19 2.67
C ILE A 274 -13.78 -5.34 1.72
N SER A 275 -12.63 -4.86 2.19
CA SER A 275 -11.71 -4.10 1.33
C SER A 275 -11.24 -4.93 0.13
N TYR A 276 -10.83 -6.17 0.35
CA TYR A 276 -10.49 -7.09 -0.74
C TYR A 276 -11.70 -7.41 -1.63
N LEU A 277 -12.85 -7.73 -1.05
CA LEU A 277 -14.06 -8.11 -1.78
C LEU A 277 -14.52 -6.98 -2.72
N THR A 278 -14.37 -5.74 -2.31
CA THR A 278 -14.82 -4.58 -3.07
C THR A 278 -13.80 -4.03 -4.07
N ILE A 279 -12.51 -4.26 -3.85
CA ILE A 279 -11.42 -3.70 -4.66
C ILE A 279 -10.80 -4.75 -5.59
N GLU A 280 -10.41 -5.92 -5.04
CA GLU A 280 -9.55 -6.88 -5.71
C GLU A 280 -10.32 -8.06 -6.30
N LYS A 281 -11.36 -8.52 -5.61
CA LYS A 281 -12.17 -9.67 -6.01
C LYS A 281 -12.79 -9.44 -7.39
N ARG A 282 -12.48 -10.33 -8.33
CA ARG A 282 -13.13 -10.40 -9.63
C ARG A 282 -14.28 -11.41 -9.57
N GLY A 283 -15.22 -11.35 -10.45
CA GLY A 283 -16.38 -12.25 -10.41
C GLY A 283 -17.29 -12.08 -9.19
N GLY A 284 -18.00 -13.12 -8.82
CA GLY A 284 -19.03 -13.10 -7.77
C GLY A 284 -18.46 -13.04 -6.36
N ILE A 285 -19.17 -12.35 -5.47
CA ILE A 285 -18.93 -12.35 -4.02
C ILE A 285 -19.68 -13.53 -3.42
N PRO A 286 -19.05 -14.34 -2.57
CA PRO A 286 -19.74 -15.43 -1.87
C PRO A 286 -20.99 -14.94 -1.14
N GLU A 287 -22.12 -15.65 -1.29
CA GLU A 287 -23.43 -15.18 -0.77
C GLU A 287 -23.42 -14.97 0.74
N ASN A 288 -22.74 -15.84 1.47
CA ASN A 288 -22.58 -15.75 2.92
C ASN A 288 -21.77 -14.52 3.42
N LEU A 289 -21.09 -13.80 2.55
CA LEU A 289 -20.36 -12.59 2.89
C LEU A 289 -21.08 -11.30 2.50
N ARG A 290 -22.08 -11.38 1.60
CA ARG A 290 -22.76 -10.19 1.04
C ARG A 290 -23.46 -9.36 2.10
N GLU A 291 -24.11 -9.99 3.06
CA GLU A 291 -24.79 -9.27 4.13
C GLU A 291 -23.80 -8.49 5.01
N GLY A 292 -22.70 -9.12 5.41
CA GLY A 292 -21.65 -8.49 6.20
C GLY A 292 -20.95 -7.33 5.52
N MET A 293 -21.04 -7.22 4.18
CA MET A 293 -20.49 -6.07 3.47
C MET A 293 -21.23 -4.76 3.77
N GLY A 294 -22.46 -4.83 4.29
CA GLY A 294 -23.27 -3.64 4.50
C GLY A 294 -23.38 -2.79 3.23
N ARG A 295 -23.17 -1.49 3.35
CA ARG A 295 -23.24 -0.54 2.22
C ARG A 295 -21.85 -0.09 1.71
N HIS A 296 -20.81 -0.89 1.98
CA HIS A 296 -19.47 -0.61 1.45
C HIS A 296 -19.39 -0.94 -0.03
N VAL A 297 -19.09 0.06 -0.84
CA VAL A 297 -18.98 -0.07 -2.31
C VAL A 297 -17.53 -0.09 -2.79
N PHE A 298 -16.59 0.48 -2.00
CA PHE A 298 -15.17 0.47 -2.30
C PHE A 298 -14.33 0.62 -1.03
N GLY A 299 -13.56 -0.39 -0.67
CA GLY A 299 -12.78 -0.42 0.57
C GLY A 299 -13.63 -0.57 1.82
N CYS A 300 -13.02 -0.50 2.98
CA CYS A 300 -13.68 -0.62 4.28
C CYS A 300 -12.83 0.02 5.37
N ASP A 301 -13.44 0.87 6.18
CA ASP A 301 -12.76 1.58 7.27
C ASP A 301 -13.19 1.08 8.67
N ILE A 302 -14.11 0.11 8.80
CA ILE A 302 -14.72 -0.29 10.07
C ILE A 302 -13.68 -0.55 11.16
N CYS A 303 -12.64 -1.34 10.86
CA CYS A 303 -11.60 -1.66 11.84
C CYS A 303 -10.73 -0.45 12.26
N GLN A 304 -10.67 0.59 11.41
CA GLN A 304 -10.01 1.86 11.71
C GLN A 304 -10.98 2.80 12.47
N ASP A 305 -12.26 2.85 12.07
CA ASP A 305 -13.28 3.69 12.70
C ASP A 305 -13.48 3.39 14.19
N VAL A 306 -13.50 2.09 14.55
CA VAL A 306 -13.68 1.65 15.94
C VAL A 306 -12.40 1.72 16.78
N CYS A 307 -11.24 1.99 16.15
CA CYS A 307 -9.96 2.00 16.83
C CYS A 307 -9.85 3.21 17.78
N PRO A 308 -9.56 3.00 19.08
CA PRO A 308 -9.44 4.11 20.03
C PRO A 308 -8.38 5.14 19.66
N TRP A 309 -7.34 4.71 18.96
CA TRP A 309 -6.25 5.59 18.51
C TRP A 309 -6.67 6.56 17.40
N ASN A 310 -7.75 6.28 16.69
CA ASN A 310 -8.30 7.15 15.65
C ASN A 310 -9.26 8.21 16.17
N ARG A 311 -9.79 8.07 17.41
CA ARG A 311 -10.79 9.02 17.97
C ARG A 311 -10.29 10.45 18.07
N LYS A 312 -9.00 10.65 18.27
CA LYS A 312 -8.36 11.95 18.42
C LYS A 312 -7.34 12.23 17.31
N ALA A 313 -7.35 11.42 16.25
CA ALA A 313 -6.47 11.62 15.13
C ALA A 313 -6.79 12.96 14.45
N GLN A 314 -5.77 13.76 14.25
CA GLN A 314 -5.89 15.07 13.62
C GLN A 314 -6.36 14.92 12.17
N ALA A 315 -7.17 15.86 11.72
CA ALA A 315 -7.49 15.94 10.29
C ALA A 315 -6.27 16.42 9.50
N THR A 316 -6.17 15.94 8.25
CA THR A 316 -5.12 16.35 7.34
C THR A 316 -5.24 17.82 6.95
N THR A 317 -4.12 18.49 6.81
CA THR A 317 -4.00 19.84 6.26
C THR A 317 -3.67 19.84 4.76
N HIS A 318 -3.44 18.67 4.16
CA HIS A 318 -3.10 18.54 2.76
C HIS A 318 -4.32 18.75 1.87
N PRO A 319 -4.33 19.77 1.00
CA PRO A 319 -5.47 20.06 0.12
C PRO A 319 -5.72 18.95 -0.90
N GLU A 320 -4.68 18.21 -1.29
CA GLU A 320 -4.76 17.09 -2.22
C GLU A 320 -5.60 15.93 -1.67
N PHE A 321 -5.61 15.75 -0.34
CA PHE A 321 -6.34 14.68 0.34
C PHE A 321 -7.74 15.08 0.80
N GLN A 322 -8.17 16.33 0.56
CA GLN A 322 -9.55 16.70 0.78
C GLN A 322 -10.49 15.94 -0.16
N PRO A 323 -11.69 15.56 0.30
CA PRO A 323 -12.61 14.78 -0.50
C PRO A 323 -13.02 15.46 -1.80
N ARG A 324 -13.15 14.67 -2.85
CA ARG A 324 -13.93 15.07 -4.04
C ARG A 324 -15.41 15.11 -3.70
N GLU A 325 -16.10 16.05 -4.30
CA GLU A 325 -17.57 16.12 -4.20
C GLU A 325 -18.19 14.77 -4.65
N GLY A 326 -19.14 14.26 -3.89
CA GLY A 326 -19.83 13.01 -4.18
C GLY A 326 -19.07 11.71 -3.83
N PHE A 327 -17.82 11.79 -3.31
CA PHE A 327 -17.04 10.58 -2.99
C PHE A 327 -17.23 10.09 -1.55
N VAL A 328 -17.67 10.94 -0.63
CA VAL A 328 -17.82 10.56 0.78
C VAL A 328 -18.95 9.55 0.97
N ASN A 329 -20.12 9.86 0.46
CA ASN A 329 -21.30 9.00 0.52
C ASN A 329 -22.05 9.05 -0.81
N PRO A 330 -21.59 8.34 -1.86
CA PRO A 330 -22.23 8.36 -3.16
C PRO A 330 -23.61 7.69 -3.14
N ALA A 331 -24.53 8.18 -3.98
CA ALA A 331 -25.80 7.53 -4.22
C ALA A 331 -25.59 6.14 -4.85
N LEU A 332 -26.29 5.13 -4.36
CA LEU A 332 -26.12 3.75 -4.80
C LEU A 332 -26.63 3.52 -6.22
N ASP A 333 -27.74 4.15 -6.59
CA ASP A 333 -28.31 4.12 -7.94
C ASP A 333 -27.35 4.71 -8.96
N TRP A 334 -26.80 5.89 -8.67
CA TRP A 334 -25.78 6.53 -9.53
C TRP A 334 -24.59 5.61 -9.80
N LEU A 335 -24.07 4.93 -8.77
CA LEU A 335 -22.95 4.00 -8.93
C LEU A 335 -23.33 2.76 -9.77
N ALA A 336 -24.55 2.24 -9.59
CA ALA A 336 -24.99 1.04 -10.26
C ALA A 336 -25.36 1.29 -11.74
N GLU A 337 -25.88 2.47 -12.07
CA GLU A 337 -26.26 2.86 -13.43
C GLU A 337 -25.13 3.46 -14.26
N MET A 338 -23.96 3.72 -13.63
CA MET A 338 -22.82 4.38 -14.26
C MET A 338 -22.40 3.73 -15.58
N THR A 339 -22.31 4.52 -16.65
CA THR A 339 -21.78 4.07 -17.94
C THR A 339 -20.27 3.86 -17.90
N ALA A 340 -19.69 3.28 -18.95
CA ALA A 340 -18.24 3.11 -19.04
C ALA A 340 -17.52 4.46 -19.12
N GLU A 341 -18.12 5.41 -19.84
CA GLU A 341 -17.63 6.78 -20.02
C GLU A 341 -17.65 7.53 -18.68
N ASP A 342 -18.78 7.48 -17.96
CA ASP A 342 -18.93 8.10 -16.64
C ASP A 342 -17.89 7.56 -15.67
N PHE A 343 -17.70 6.23 -15.64
CA PHE A 343 -16.70 5.59 -14.78
C PHE A 343 -15.28 6.08 -15.08
N GLN A 344 -14.92 6.16 -16.36
CA GLN A 344 -13.59 6.62 -16.76
C GLN A 344 -13.36 8.09 -16.42
N GLN A 345 -14.37 8.94 -16.64
CA GLN A 345 -14.30 10.36 -16.39
C GLN A 345 -14.28 10.67 -14.88
N THR A 346 -15.24 10.11 -14.14
CA THR A 346 -15.39 10.36 -12.68
C THR A 346 -14.19 9.89 -11.88
N PHE A 347 -13.69 8.68 -12.17
CA PHE A 347 -12.62 8.06 -11.39
C PHE A 347 -11.23 8.21 -12.04
N ARG A 348 -11.07 9.14 -12.98
CA ARG A 348 -9.76 9.46 -13.53
C ARG A 348 -8.83 9.96 -12.42
N GLY A 349 -7.61 9.37 -12.33
CA GLY A 349 -6.67 9.70 -11.26
C GLY A 349 -7.21 9.38 -9.87
N SER A 350 -7.91 8.26 -9.72
CA SER A 350 -8.43 7.78 -8.44
C SER A 350 -8.15 6.28 -8.28
N PRO A 351 -7.81 5.81 -7.07
CA PRO A 351 -7.62 4.39 -6.79
C PRO A 351 -8.89 3.55 -7.02
N ILE A 352 -10.08 4.18 -7.08
CA ILE A 352 -11.37 3.50 -7.32
C ILE A 352 -11.37 2.75 -8.66
N ARG A 353 -10.59 3.19 -9.65
CA ARG A 353 -10.44 2.48 -10.93
C ARG A 353 -9.99 1.03 -10.79
N ARG A 354 -9.35 0.68 -9.68
CA ARG A 354 -8.89 -0.69 -9.41
C ARG A 354 -10.04 -1.69 -9.32
N ALA A 355 -11.20 -1.30 -8.80
CA ALA A 355 -12.39 -2.15 -8.74
C ALA A 355 -12.94 -2.51 -10.13
N LYS A 356 -12.60 -1.73 -11.18
CA LYS A 356 -13.24 -1.75 -12.49
C LYS A 356 -14.74 -1.36 -12.41
N ARG A 357 -15.35 -0.98 -13.54
CA ARG A 357 -16.77 -0.61 -13.58
C ARG A 357 -17.67 -1.75 -13.10
N GLY A 358 -17.50 -2.94 -13.65
CA GLY A 358 -18.33 -4.10 -13.27
C GLY A 358 -18.26 -4.43 -11.79
N GLY A 359 -17.05 -4.37 -11.17
CA GLY A 359 -16.88 -4.58 -9.74
C GLY A 359 -17.58 -3.52 -8.89
N LEU A 360 -17.48 -2.23 -9.28
CA LEU A 360 -18.15 -1.15 -8.56
C LEU A 360 -19.67 -1.26 -8.64
N ARG A 361 -20.23 -1.56 -9.82
CA ARG A 361 -21.66 -1.81 -10.04
C ARG A 361 -22.15 -3.01 -9.21
N ARG A 362 -21.42 -4.12 -9.25
CA ARG A 362 -21.69 -5.30 -8.40
C ARG A 362 -21.76 -4.92 -6.92
N ASN A 363 -20.81 -4.13 -6.44
CA ASN A 363 -20.76 -3.70 -5.04
C ASN A 363 -21.94 -2.79 -4.68
N ALA A 364 -22.32 -1.86 -5.58
CA ALA A 364 -23.46 -0.99 -5.39
C ALA A 364 -24.77 -1.80 -5.30
N VAL A 365 -24.94 -2.80 -6.15
CA VAL A 365 -26.09 -3.71 -6.13
C VAL A 365 -26.18 -4.50 -4.82
N VAL A 366 -25.05 -5.00 -4.30
CA VAL A 366 -25.01 -5.66 -2.98
C VAL A 366 -25.40 -4.68 -1.88
N ALA A 367 -24.88 -3.45 -1.94
CA ALA A 367 -25.18 -2.40 -0.97
C ALA A 367 -26.68 -2.00 -0.98
N MET A 368 -27.32 -1.95 -2.16
CA MET A 368 -28.78 -1.77 -2.27
C MET A 368 -29.55 -2.88 -1.56
N GLY A 369 -29.16 -4.15 -1.76
CA GLY A 369 -29.78 -5.27 -1.07
C GLY A 369 -29.61 -5.21 0.47
N ASN A 370 -28.54 -4.60 0.94
CA ASN A 370 -28.27 -4.40 2.37
C ASN A 370 -28.89 -3.12 2.95
N SER A 371 -29.41 -2.23 2.11
CA SER A 371 -29.96 -0.93 2.56
C SER A 371 -31.28 -1.08 3.35
N GLY A 372 -32.04 -2.14 3.12
CA GLY A 372 -33.41 -2.28 3.60
C GLY A 372 -34.42 -1.40 2.87
N ASP A 373 -33.99 -0.62 1.88
CA ASP A 373 -34.86 0.33 1.16
C ASP A 373 -35.48 -0.32 -0.07
N ARG A 374 -36.78 -0.58 0.00
CA ARG A 374 -37.55 -1.22 -1.07
C ARG A 374 -37.67 -0.37 -2.36
N ARG A 375 -37.30 0.92 -2.32
CA ARG A 375 -37.24 1.76 -3.54
C ARG A 375 -36.26 1.23 -4.57
N PHE A 376 -35.27 0.46 -4.16
CA PHE A 376 -34.31 -0.16 -5.08
C PHE A 376 -34.85 -1.39 -5.81
N VAL A 377 -35.99 -1.98 -5.40
CA VAL A 377 -36.51 -3.22 -6.00
C VAL A 377 -36.70 -3.08 -7.52
N PRO A 378 -37.34 -2.04 -8.08
CA PRO A 378 -37.50 -1.93 -9.54
C PRO A 378 -36.14 -1.85 -10.28
N LEU A 379 -35.17 -1.17 -9.71
CA LEU A 379 -33.84 -1.05 -10.31
C LEU A 379 -33.07 -2.39 -10.24
N LEU A 380 -33.19 -3.11 -9.13
CA LEU A 380 -32.60 -4.44 -8.97
C LEU A 380 -33.23 -5.48 -9.90
N GLU A 381 -34.54 -5.41 -10.15
CA GLU A 381 -35.22 -6.25 -11.14
C GLU A 381 -34.73 -5.98 -12.56
N LYS A 382 -34.50 -4.70 -12.91
CA LYS A 382 -33.86 -4.30 -14.17
C LYS A 382 -32.45 -4.93 -14.29
N PHE A 383 -31.62 -4.82 -13.25
CA PHE A 383 -30.28 -5.39 -13.23
C PHE A 383 -30.25 -6.93 -13.15
N ALA A 384 -31.34 -7.59 -12.75
CA ALA A 384 -31.43 -9.06 -12.74
C ALA A 384 -31.28 -9.67 -14.16
N THR A 385 -31.43 -8.85 -15.21
CA THR A 385 -31.24 -9.20 -16.62
C THR A 385 -30.07 -8.47 -17.27
N ASP A 386 -29.15 -7.89 -16.47
CA ASP A 386 -27.97 -7.16 -16.96
C ASP A 386 -27.07 -8.07 -17.80
N GLU A 387 -26.41 -7.49 -18.81
CA GLU A 387 -25.44 -8.19 -19.68
C GLU A 387 -24.23 -8.75 -18.92
N ASP A 388 -23.82 -8.06 -17.85
CA ASP A 388 -22.81 -8.53 -16.91
C ASP A 388 -23.46 -9.56 -15.97
N SER A 389 -23.18 -10.84 -16.21
CA SER A 389 -23.75 -11.97 -15.44
C SER A 389 -23.46 -11.89 -13.94
N VAL A 390 -22.34 -11.26 -13.54
CA VAL A 390 -21.99 -11.06 -12.14
C VAL A 390 -22.93 -10.02 -11.53
N VAL A 391 -23.16 -8.91 -12.19
CA VAL A 391 -24.13 -7.88 -11.74
C VAL A 391 -25.54 -8.48 -11.66
N ALA A 392 -25.96 -9.22 -12.70
CA ALA A 392 -27.28 -9.86 -12.75
C ALA A 392 -27.51 -10.85 -11.59
N GLU A 393 -26.53 -11.67 -11.28
CA GLU A 393 -26.60 -12.64 -10.18
C GLU A 393 -26.75 -11.95 -8.82
N HIS A 394 -25.97 -10.88 -8.58
CA HIS A 394 -26.04 -10.12 -7.33
C HIS A 394 -27.33 -9.31 -7.22
N ALA A 395 -27.87 -8.80 -8.33
CA ALA A 395 -29.15 -8.11 -8.36
C ALA A 395 -30.31 -9.05 -7.99
N LYS A 396 -30.32 -10.29 -8.48
CA LYS A 396 -31.30 -11.31 -8.08
C LYS A 396 -31.25 -11.60 -6.59
N TRP A 397 -30.05 -11.70 -6.01
CA TRP A 397 -29.88 -11.84 -4.56
C TRP A 397 -30.43 -10.64 -3.80
N ALA A 398 -30.05 -9.42 -4.21
CA ALA A 398 -30.46 -8.17 -3.56
C ALA A 398 -31.97 -7.96 -3.60
N ALA A 399 -32.62 -8.23 -4.76
CA ALA A 399 -34.05 -8.14 -4.91
C ALA A 399 -34.79 -9.14 -4.00
N ARG A 400 -34.35 -10.39 -3.94
CA ARG A 400 -34.90 -11.40 -3.00
C ARG A 400 -34.82 -10.92 -1.56
N LYS A 401 -33.64 -10.43 -1.14
CA LYS A 401 -33.41 -9.95 0.23
C LYS A 401 -34.38 -8.83 0.61
N LEU A 402 -34.57 -7.82 -0.26
CA LEU A 402 -35.49 -6.70 -0.01
C LEU A 402 -36.98 -7.11 -0.07
N SER A 403 -37.32 -8.20 -0.76
CA SER A 403 -38.70 -8.69 -0.83
C SER A 403 -39.11 -9.49 0.42
N THR A 404 -38.13 -10.02 1.16
CA THR A 404 -38.34 -10.83 2.40
C THR A 404 -38.16 -10.01 3.68
N SER A 405 -37.61 -8.81 3.60
CA SER A 405 -37.47 -7.84 4.71
C SER A 405 -38.67 -6.90 4.76
#